data_c302c6c44fa06b883ff0b463c77d427d
#
_entry.id   c302c6c44fa06b883ff0b463c77d427d
#
_cell.length_a   1.000
_cell.length_b   1.000
_cell.length_c   1.000
_cell.angle_alpha   90.00
_cell.angle_beta   90.00
_cell.angle_gamma   90.00
#
_symmetry.space_group_name_H-M   'P 1'
#
loop_
_entity.id
_entity.type
_entity.pdbx_description
1 polymer ?
#
loop_
_entity_poly.entity_id
_entity_poly.type
_entity_poly.pdbx_seq_one_letter_code
_entity_poly.pdbx_strand_id
1 'polypeptide(L)'
;FKPGYVSHAVHWNGCGEDLQSKGKQSFPLEATPDGFHRFGLRWNKTGYTFFVDGKESWHVDGPVSETEQFVLVSTECMGYRTEEEKPCTEVQGSAPDEFVVDYVRVFDEI
;
A
#
# COMPACT_ATOMS: atom_id res chain seq x y z
N PHE A 1 -5.25 5.60 10.58
CA PHE A 1 -3.90 5.01 10.53
C PHE A 1 -3.49 4.55 11.93
N LYS A 2 -3.02 3.31 12.04
CA LYS A 2 -2.53 2.74 13.30
C LYS A 2 -1.04 2.44 13.16
N PRO A 3 -0.15 3.05 13.96
CA PRO A 3 1.28 2.78 13.90
C PRO A 3 1.59 1.29 14.09
N GLY A 4 2.59 0.77 13.38
CA GLY A 4 2.97 -0.64 13.42
C GLY A 4 2.02 -1.60 12.69
N TYR A 5 1.14 -1.06 11.84
CA TYR A 5 0.20 -1.85 11.04
C TYR A 5 0.29 -1.46 9.57
N VAL A 6 0.01 -2.42 8.71
CA VAL A 6 -0.12 -2.23 7.27
C VAL A 6 -1.54 -2.60 6.83
N SER A 7 -2.02 -1.95 5.78
CA SER A 7 -3.29 -2.28 5.13
C SER A 7 -3.07 -2.59 3.66
N HIS A 8 -3.95 -3.42 3.13
CA HIS A 8 -4.00 -3.72 1.70
C HIS A 8 -5.38 -3.37 1.16
N ALA A 9 -5.43 -2.90 -0.07
CA ALA A 9 -6.68 -2.64 -0.76
C ALA A 9 -6.52 -2.82 -2.27
N VAL A 10 -7.61 -3.19 -2.91
CA VAL A 10 -7.75 -3.22 -4.37
C VAL A 10 -8.90 -2.31 -4.74
N HIS A 11 -8.66 -1.42 -5.69
CA HIS A 11 -9.63 -0.47 -6.20
C HIS A 11 -9.84 -0.70 -7.69
N TRP A 12 -11.07 -0.54 -8.17
CA TRP A 12 -11.41 -0.66 -9.58
C TRP A 12 -12.58 0.26 -9.96
N ASN A 13 -12.88 0.36 -11.23
CA ASN A 13 -13.89 1.26 -11.81
C ASN A 13 -13.55 2.76 -11.66
N GLY A 14 -12.26 3.11 -11.79
CA GLY A 14 -11.81 4.50 -11.81
C GLY A 14 -11.81 5.19 -10.46
N CYS A 15 -12.01 6.50 -10.47
CA CYS A 15 -11.89 7.36 -9.28
C CYS A 15 -13.17 8.14 -8.98
N GLY A 16 -14.28 7.89 -9.68
CA GLY A 16 -15.54 8.62 -9.55
C GLY A 16 -16.57 7.89 -8.70
N GLU A 17 -17.82 8.17 -8.99
CA GLU A 17 -18.96 7.58 -8.28
C GLU A 17 -19.05 6.05 -8.45
N ASP A 18 -18.47 5.53 -9.53
CA ASP A 18 -18.43 4.09 -9.82
C ASP A 18 -17.27 3.34 -9.15
N LEU A 19 -16.40 4.05 -8.41
CA LEU A 19 -15.29 3.46 -7.71
C LEU A 19 -15.75 2.36 -6.76
N GLN A 20 -15.14 1.21 -6.88
CA GLN A 20 -15.32 0.10 -5.95
C GLN A 20 -13.99 -0.32 -5.35
N SER A 21 -14.05 -0.89 -4.18
CA SER A 21 -12.85 -1.37 -3.51
C SER A 21 -13.13 -2.57 -2.61
N LYS A 22 -12.11 -3.38 -2.45
CA LYS A 22 -11.99 -4.35 -1.36
C LYS A 22 -10.72 -4.04 -0.58
N GLY A 23 -10.81 -4.07 0.72
CA GLY A 23 -9.66 -3.84 1.57
C GLY A 23 -9.77 -4.59 2.88
N LYS A 24 -8.64 -4.98 3.40
CA LYS A 24 -8.48 -5.46 4.76
C LYS A 24 -7.45 -4.59 5.44
N GLN A 25 -7.81 -4.08 6.58
CA GLN A 25 -6.95 -3.18 7.35
C GLN A 25 -6.38 -3.89 8.57
N SER A 26 -5.29 -3.33 9.09
CA SER A 26 -4.72 -3.68 10.38
C SER A 26 -4.06 -5.06 10.45
N PHE A 27 -3.12 -5.30 9.53
CA PHE A 27 -2.12 -6.36 9.71
C PHE A 27 -0.97 -5.83 10.56
N PRO A 28 -0.63 -6.46 11.68
CA PRO A 28 0.52 -6.03 12.45
C PRO A 28 1.82 -6.28 11.67
N LEU A 29 2.73 -5.32 11.74
CA LEU A 29 4.10 -5.49 11.28
C LEU A 29 4.94 -6.03 12.43
N GLU A 30 5.55 -7.18 12.22
CA GLU A 30 6.53 -7.72 13.16
C GLU A 30 7.86 -6.97 13.02
N ALA A 31 8.53 -6.70 14.13
CA ALA A 31 9.84 -6.03 14.10
C ALA A 31 10.85 -6.87 13.30
N THR A 32 11.65 -6.19 12.48
CA THR A 32 12.77 -6.78 11.75
C THR A 32 14.09 -6.26 12.28
N PRO A 33 15.21 -7.01 12.13
CA PRO A 33 16.51 -6.61 12.68
C PRO A 33 17.03 -5.26 12.16
N ASP A 34 16.71 -4.91 10.91
CA ASP A 34 17.17 -3.69 10.25
C ASP A 34 16.08 -2.61 10.10
N GLY A 35 14.87 -2.89 10.56
CA GLY A 35 13.73 -1.99 10.44
C GLY A 35 13.09 -1.93 9.03
N PHE A 36 13.65 -2.64 8.05
CA PHE A 36 13.06 -2.73 6.71
C PHE A 36 12.02 -3.83 6.63
N HIS A 37 10.98 -3.57 5.84
CA HIS A 37 9.93 -4.54 5.52
C HIS A 37 9.86 -4.75 4.02
N ARG A 38 9.59 -5.98 3.62
CA ARG A 38 9.39 -6.35 2.23
C ARG A 38 7.89 -6.53 1.96
N PHE A 39 7.36 -5.70 1.10
CA PHE A 39 5.99 -5.80 0.64
C PHE A 39 5.96 -6.43 -0.74
N GLY A 40 5.13 -7.43 -0.93
CA GLY A 40 5.01 -8.15 -2.18
C GLY A 40 3.57 -8.24 -2.66
N LEU A 41 3.40 -8.26 -3.96
CA LEU A 41 2.14 -8.49 -4.62
C LEU A 41 2.33 -9.53 -5.73
N ARG A 42 1.57 -10.60 -5.66
CA ARG A 42 1.38 -11.52 -6.79
C ARG A 42 0.04 -11.21 -7.43
N TRP A 43 0.10 -10.81 -8.67
CA TRP A 43 -1.05 -10.49 -9.49
C TRP A 43 -1.11 -11.48 -10.66
N ASN A 44 -2.20 -12.21 -10.76
CA ASN A 44 -2.44 -13.15 -11.83
C ASN A 44 -3.93 -13.14 -12.24
N LYS A 45 -4.30 -14.03 -13.15
CA LYS A 45 -5.67 -14.06 -13.70
C LYS A 45 -6.76 -14.40 -12.67
N THR A 46 -6.39 -14.92 -11.52
CA THR A 46 -7.35 -15.35 -10.50
C THR A 46 -7.52 -14.36 -9.36
N GLY A 47 -6.55 -13.46 -9.14
CA GLY A 47 -6.64 -12.50 -8.05
C GLY A 47 -5.31 -11.85 -7.69
N TYR A 48 -5.32 -11.26 -6.52
CA TYR A 48 -4.18 -10.57 -5.91
C TYR A 48 -3.82 -11.24 -4.59
N THR A 49 -2.54 -11.56 -4.44
CA THR A 49 -2.03 -12.09 -3.17
C THR A 49 -0.97 -11.14 -2.63
N PHE A 50 -1.17 -10.65 -1.44
CA PHE A 50 -0.28 -9.72 -0.77
C PHE A 50 0.61 -10.45 0.22
N PHE A 51 1.86 -10.03 0.28
CA PHE A 51 2.87 -10.60 1.17
C PHE A 51 3.51 -9.49 1.99
N VAL A 52 3.82 -9.80 3.22
CA VAL A 52 4.63 -8.97 4.11
C VAL A 52 5.75 -9.85 4.68
N ASP A 53 6.99 -9.43 4.47
CA ASP A 53 8.19 -10.15 4.93
C ASP A 53 8.22 -11.63 4.54
N GLY A 54 7.76 -11.92 3.31
CA GLY A 54 7.74 -13.25 2.73
C GLY A 54 6.56 -14.14 3.13
N LYS A 55 5.68 -13.65 4.01
CA LYS A 55 4.46 -14.37 4.43
C LYS A 55 3.24 -13.80 3.71
N GLU A 56 2.34 -14.67 3.27
CA GLU A 56 1.05 -14.23 2.76
C GLU A 56 0.27 -13.52 3.86
N SER A 57 -0.16 -12.29 3.58
CA SER A 57 -0.93 -11.46 4.50
C SER A 57 -2.40 -11.36 4.12
N TRP A 58 -2.69 -11.34 2.83
CA TRP A 58 -4.05 -11.25 2.32
C TRP A 58 -4.17 -11.74 0.88
N HIS A 59 -5.28 -12.37 0.59
CA HIS A 59 -5.66 -12.76 -0.77
C HIS A 59 -7.06 -12.24 -1.10
N VAL A 60 -7.23 -11.78 -2.33
CA VAL A 60 -8.53 -11.37 -2.86
C VAL A 60 -8.70 -11.91 -4.27
N ASP A 61 -9.79 -12.63 -4.49
CA ASP A 61 -10.24 -13.01 -5.82
C ASP A 61 -10.79 -11.77 -6.55
N GLY A 62 -10.65 -11.74 -7.86
CA GLY A 62 -11.02 -10.65 -8.74
C GLY A 62 -12.09 -9.66 -8.28
N PRO A 63 -12.39 -8.64 -9.06
CA PRO A 63 -11.94 -8.43 -10.44
C PRO A 63 -10.44 -8.13 -10.55
N VAL A 64 -9.83 -8.67 -11.59
CA VAL A 64 -8.40 -8.53 -11.86
C VAL A 64 -8.18 -7.56 -13.01
N SER A 65 -7.23 -6.65 -12.86
CA SER A 65 -6.84 -5.76 -13.95
C SER A 65 -6.20 -6.55 -15.09
N GLU A 66 -6.65 -6.30 -16.30
CA GLU A 66 -6.08 -6.86 -17.53
C GLU A 66 -5.26 -5.83 -18.32
N THR A 67 -5.09 -4.64 -17.76
CA THR A 67 -4.32 -3.55 -18.37
C THR A 67 -2.96 -3.40 -17.70
N GLU A 68 -2.02 -2.85 -18.46
CA GLU A 68 -0.72 -2.49 -17.91
C GLU A 68 -0.88 -1.49 -16.76
N GLN A 69 -0.15 -1.73 -15.69
CA GLN A 69 -0.13 -0.89 -14.50
C GLN A 69 1.30 -0.42 -14.23
N PHE A 70 1.42 0.66 -13.51
CA PHE A 70 2.72 1.15 -13.04
C PHE A 70 2.84 0.99 -11.52
N VAL A 71 4.07 0.91 -11.05
CA VAL A 71 4.37 0.91 -9.62
C VAL A 71 4.53 2.34 -9.14
N LEU A 72 3.80 2.71 -8.12
CA LEU A 72 3.93 3.99 -7.43
C LEU A 72 4.36 3.75 -5.99
N VAL A 73 5.43 4.41 -5.59
CA VAL A 73 5.86 4.46 -4.19
C VAL A 73 5.80 5.92 -3.74
N SER A 74 5.00 6.20 -2.73
CA SER A 74 4.77 7.57 -2.27
C SER A 74 4.59 7.64 -0.76
N THR A 75 4.83 8.82 -0.22
CA THR A 75 4.51 9.18 1.16
C THR A 75 3.53 10.35 1.17
N GLU A 76 2.71 10.39 2.19
CA GLU A 76 1.80 11.50 2.43
C GLU A 76 2.00 12.05 3.84
N CYS A 77 1.98 13.36 3.95
CA CYS A 77 1.97 14.00 5.26
C CYS A 77 0.63 13.79 5.96
N MET A 78 0.67 13.44 7.23
CA MET A 78 -0.54 13.33 8.05
C MET A 78 -1.31 14.67 8.07
N GLY A 79 -2.60 14.59 7.83
CA GLY A 79 -3.50 15.76 7.82
C GLY A 79 -3.73 16.41 6.45
N TYR A 80 -2.99 16.01 5.43
CA TYR A 80 -3.15 16.57 4.08
C TYR A 80 -4.52 16.22 3.43
N ARG A 81 -5.11 15.10 3.80
CA ARG A 81 -6.40 14.61 3.29
C ARG A 81 -7.51 14.66 4.34
N THR A 82 -7.48 15.58 5.26
CA THR A 82 -8.64 15.82 6.12
C THR A 82 -9.64 16.72 5.41
N GLU A 83 -10.91 16.64 5.78
CA GLU A 83 -11.97 17.51 5.23
C GLU A 83 -11.64 19.01 5.38
N GLU A 84 -10.79 19.34 6.33
CA GLU A 84 -10.16 20.65 6.47
C GLU A 84 -8.75 20.54 5.89
N GLU A 85 -8.53 20.99 4.66
CA GLU A 85 -7.19 21.09 4.07
C GLU A 85 -6.30 21.95 4.98
N LYS A 86 -5.46 21.29 5.77
CA LYS A 86 -4.53 21.98 6.65
C LYS A 86 -3.24 22.30 5.89
N PRO A 87 -2.69 23.51 6.07
CA PRO A 87 -1.36 23.82 5.57
C PRO A 87 -0.32 22.81 6.07
N CYS A 88 0.69 22.51 5.27
CA CYS A 88 1.78 21.59 5.66
C CYS A 88 2.46 21.98 6.99
N THR A 89 2.41 23.24 7.36
CA THR A 89 2.95 23.74 8.63
C THR A 89 2.17 23.26 9.86
N GLU A 90 0.95 22.76 9.68
CA GLU A 90 0.10 22.26 10.76
C GLU A 90 0.10 20.73 10.84
N VAL A 91 0.86 20.07 9.96
CA VAL A 91 0.96 18.62 9.93
C VAL A 91 1.83 18.14 11.08
N GLN A 92 1.35 17.12 11.80
CA GLN A 92 2.11 16.52 12.88
C GLN A 92 3.26 15.68 12.33
N GLY A 93 4.43 15.87 12.86
CA GLY A 93 5.65 15.16 12.51
C GLY A 93 6.89 15.97 12.84
N SER A 94 8.02 15.33 12.83
CA SER A 94 9.32 15.99 12.92
C SER A 94 9.94 16.05 11.53
N ALA A 95 10.40 17.21 11.14
CA ALA A 95 11.13 17.37 9.88
C ALA A 95 12.64 17.55 10.18
N PRO A 96 13.53 16.97 9.33
CA PRO A 96 13.22 16.18 8.16
C PRO A 96 12.86 14.72 8.49
N ASP A 97 11.83 14.20 7.84
CA ASP A 97 11.50 12.77 7.84
C ASP A 97 12.02 12.12 6.57
N GLU A 98 12.42 10.86 6.67
CA GLU A 98 12.92 10.07 5.54
C GLU A 98 12.02 8.87 5.27
N PHE A 99 11.74 8.64 3.99
CA PHE A 99 11.17 7.41 3.48
C PHE A 99 12.20 6.72 2.60
N VAL A 100 12.80 5.68 3.12
CA VAL A 100 13.92 4.98 2.47
C VAL A 100 13.41 3.72 1.78
N VAL A 101 13.67 3.63 0.48
CA VAL A 101 13.37 2.45 -0.34
C VAL A 101 14.69 1.83 -0.77
N ASP A 102 14.91 0.57 -0.40
CA ASP A 102 16.11 -0.17 -0.78
C ASP A 102 16.02 -0.64 -2.23
N TYR A 103 14.90 -1.27 -2.62
CA TYR A 103 14.70 -1.70 -3.99
C TYR A 103 13.21 -1.84 -4.35
N VAL A 104 12.95 -1.82 -5.66
CA VAL A 104 11.70 -2.25 -6.27
C VAL A 104 12.05 -3.27 -7.36
N ARG A 105 11.38 -4.42 -7.35
CA ARG A 105 11.57 -5.49 -8.34
C ARG A 105 10.24 -5.93 -8.90
N VAL A 106 10.21 -6.15 -10.21
CA VAL A 106 9.04 -6.69 -10.92
C VAL A 106 9.47 -7.97 -11.61
N PHE A 107 8.65 -9.00 -11.50
CA PHE A 107 8.88 -10.31 -12.09
C PHE A 107 7.68 -10.72 -12.92
N ASP A 108 7.93 -11.35 -14.05
CA ASP A 108 6.90 -12.04 -14.82
C ASP A 108 6.87 -13.52 -14.44
N GLU A 109 5.68 -14.10 -14.39
CA GLU A 109 5.53 -15.57 -14.36
C GLU A 109 5.93 -16.15 -15.72
N ILE A 110 6.79 -17.13 -15.64
CA ILE A 110 7.21 -17.89 -16.84
C ILE A 110 6.22 -19.02 -17.10
#